data_f9f7507a4159a83303c630a066f9b6f3
#
_entry.id   f9f7507a4159a83303c630a066f9b6f3
#
_cell.length_a   1.000
_cell.length_b   1.000
_cell.length_c   1.000
_cell.angle_alpha   90.00
_cell.angle_beta   90.00
_cell.angle_gamma   90.00
#
_symmetry.space_group_name_H-M   'P 1'
#
loop_
_entity.id
_entity.type
_entity.pdbx_description
1 polymer ?
#
loop_
_entity_poly.entity_id
_entity_poly.type
_entity_poly.pdbx_seq_one_letter_code
_entity_poly.pdbx_strand_id
1 'polypeptide(L)'
;MTIQAPHLIHILVIDEIPLISVGLQEVFRSIHPSIRVEYTDSVFRALSSREYENRTIHLVILGSDEERSSDSLLIHATGLKKRFAESRIMVYTDQYDPELIAKTAEGSIDACIHKHEPPDEIRKAYDRLLLGETYISSIFDTLYYSYRFHG
;
A
#
# COMPACT_ATOMS: atom_id res chain seq x y z
N MET A 1 -7.27 8.26 -16.41
CA MET A 1 -7.12 7.17 -17.39
C MET A 1 -7.19 5.83 -16.68
N THR A 2 -8.09 4.99 -17.09
CA THR A 2 -8.24 3.67 -16.51
C THR A 2 -7.25 2.69 -17.15
N ILE A 3 -6.71 1.79 -16.35
CA ILE A 3 -5.93 0.68 -16.87
C ILE A 3 -6.92 -0.27 -17.54
N GLN A 4 -6.76 -0.50 -18.82
CA GLN A 4 -7.65 -1.42 -19.52
C GLN A 4 -7.25 -2.87 -19.22
N ALA A 5 -8.23 -3.69 -18.79
CA ALA A 5 -8.03 -5.13 -18.74
C ALA A 5 -7.83 -5.62 -20.19
N PRO A 6 -6.99 -6.61 -20.43
CA PRO A 6 -6.42 -7.57 -19.51
C PRO A 6 -4.91 -7.40 -19.29
N HIS A 7 -4.42 -6.22 -19.03
CA HIS A 7 -3.01 -6.05 -18.78
C HIS A 7 -2.59 -6.74 -17.49
N LEU A 8 -1.44 -7.39 -17.54
CA LEU A 8 -0.86 -8.04 -16.37
C LEU A 8 -0.46 -6.97 -15.36
N ILE A 9 -1.02 -7.07 -14.15
CA ILE A 9 -0.71 -6.17 -13.05
C ILE A 9 0.24 -6.88 -12.10
N HIS A 10 1.36 -6.25 -11.79
CA HIS A 10 2.34 -6.76 -10.83
C HIS A 10 2.25 -5.97 -9.52
N ILE A 11 2.10 -6.68 -8.43
CA ILE A 11 2.04 -6.12 -7.08
C ILE A 11 3.19 -6.69 -6.27
N LEU A 12 3.94 -5.84 -5.59
CA LEU A 12 4.98 -6.24 -4.66
C LEU A 12 4.49 -5.98 -3.23
N VAL A 13 4.39 -7.03 -2.44
CA VAL A 13 4.03 -6.94 -1.02
C VAL A 13 5.32 -7.01 -0.20
N ILE A 14 5.50 -6.05 0.68
CA ILE A 14 6.62 -5.99 1.63
C ILE A 14 6.03 -6.12 3.03
N ASP A 15 6.29 -7.23 3.71
CA ASP A 15 5.82 -7.45 5.07
C ASP A 15 6.70 -8.51 5.74
N GLU A 16 6.97 -8.36 7.02
CA GLU A 16 7.75 -9.34 7.77
C GLU A 16 6.98 -10.63 8.03
N ILE A 17 5.64 -10.57 7.93
CA ILE A 17 4.77 -11.71 8.22
C ILE A 17 4.31 -12.35 6.90
N PRO A 18 4.84 -13.54 6.55
CA PRO A 18 4.48 -14.18 5.27
C PRO A 18 2.98 -14.41 5.07
N LEU A 19 2.23 -14.65 6.15
CA LEU A 19 0.80 -14.90 6.07
C LEU A 19 0.02 -13.69 5.52
N ILE A 20 0.52 -12.47 5.75
CA ILE A 20 -0.07 -11.26 5.17
C ILE A 20 -0.02 -11.32 3.65
N SER A 21 1.13 -11.74 3.09
CA SER A 21 1.27 -11.89 1.64
C SER A 21 0.30 -12.93 1.07
N VAL A 22 0.15 -14.06 1.76
CA VAL A 22 -0.78 -15.12 1.34
C VAL A 22 -2.22 -14.59 1.31
N GLY A 23 -2.62 -13.87 2.36
CA GLY A 23 -3.95 -13.26 2.42
C GLY A 23 -4.19 -12.25 1.32
N LEU A 24 -3.21 -11.38 1.06
CA LEU A 24 -3.32 -10.38 0.01
C LEU A 24 -3.37 -11.03 -1.38
N GLN A 25 -2.61 -12.10 -1.62
CA GLN A 25 -2.68 -12.84 -2.86
C GLN A 25 -4.11 -13.33 -3.14
N GLU A 26 -4.78 -13.86 -2.12
CA GLU A 26 -6.16 -14.33 -2.26
C GLU A 26 -7.12 -13.19 -2.57
N VAL A 27 -6.95 -12.04 -1.91
CA VAL A 27 -7.78 -10.86 -2.17
C VAL A 27 -7.63 -10.43 -3.63
N PHE A 28 -6.39 -10.28 -4.12
CA PHE A 28 -6.16 -9.81 -5.48
C PHE A 28 -6.55 -10.84 -6.52
N ARG A 29 -6.36 -12.13 -6.25
CA ARG A 29 -6.81 -13.20 -7.14
C ARG A 29 -8.32 -13.13 -7.34
N SER A 30 -9.08 -12.77 -6.30
CA SER A 30 -10.53 -12.62 -6.39
C SER A 30 -10.94 -11.41 -7.23
N ILE A 31 -10.06 -10.41 -7.37
CA ILE A 31 -10.32 -9.23 -8.19
C ILE A 31 -10.12 -9.55 -9.67
N HIS A 32 -8.96 -10.11 -10.03
CA HIS A 32 -8.69 -10.48 -11.42
C HIS A 32 -7.57 -11.53 -11.50
N PRO A 33 -7.72 -12.56 -12.35
CA PRO A 33 -6.72 -13.63 -12.45
C PRO A 33 -5.39 -13.18 -13.08
N SER A 34 -5.35 -12.06 -13.76
CA SER A 34 -4.10 -11.53 -14.34
C SER A 34 -3.23 -10.78 -13.36
N ILE A 35 -3.70 -10.56 -12.12
CA ILE A 35 -2.90 -9.88 -11.10
C ILE A 35 -1.88 -10.87 -10.54
N ARG A 36 -0.62 -10.48 -10.56
CA ARG A 36 0.47 -11.23 -9.92
C ARG A 36 0.94 -10.53 -8.68
N VAL A 37 1.09 -11.28 -7.60
CA VAL A 37 1.55 -10.76 -6.32
C VAL A 37 2.87 -11.43 -5.98
N GLU A 38 3.92 -10.63 -5.80
CA GLU A 38 5.22 -11.07 -5.32
C GLU A 38 5.38 -10.59 -3.88
N TYR A 39 6.27 -11.23 -3.16
CA TYR A 39 6.48 -10.96 -1.75
C TYR A 39 7.97 -10.81 -1.43
N THR A 40 8.28 -9.84 -0.59
CA THR A 40 9.57 -9.77 0.11
C THR A 40 9.33 -9.43 1.58
N ASP A 41 10.21 -9.93 2.44
CA ASP A 41 10.11 -9.71 3.88
C ASP A 41 10.83 -8.45 4.36
N SER A 42 11.48 -7.73 3.45
CA SER A 42 12.43 -6.67 3.83
C SER A 42 12.30 -5.44 2.94
N VAL A 43 12.09 -4.29 3.58
CA VAL A 43 12.15 -2.99 2.89
C VAL A 43 13.55 -2.76 2.30
N PHE A 44 14.58 -3.17 3.04
CA PHE A 44 15.96 -3.04 2.56
C PHE A 44 16.15 -3.78 1.24
N ARG A 45 15.64 -5.01 1.14
CA ARG A 45 15.71 -5.79 -0.09
C ARG A 45 14.95 -5.12 -1.22
N ALA A 46 13.75 -4.62 -0.94
CA ALA A 46 12.96 -3.92 -1.96
C ALA A 46 13.67 -2.66 -2.48
N LEU A 47 14.40 -1.95 -1.61
CA LEU A 47 15.10 -0.73 -1.98
C LEU A 47 16.43 -0.98 -2.70
N SER A 48 17.08 -2.13 -2.49
CA SER A 48 18.46 -2.35 -2.92
C SER A 48 18.64 -3.51 -3.90
N SER A 49 17.71 -4.45 -4.00
CA SER A 49 17.89 -5.62 -4.82
C SER A 49 17.81 -5.29 -6.31
N ARG A 50 18.73 -5.88 -7.08
CA ARG A 50 18.72 -5.74 -8.54
C ARG A 50 17.57 -6.48 -9.22
N GLU A 51 16.94 -7.42 -8.52
CA GLU A 51 15.84 -8.19 -9.10
C GLU A 51 14.64 -7.35 -9.51
N TYR A 52 14.52 -6.12 -8.96
CA TYR A 52 13.43 -5.20 -9.31
C TYR A 52 13.82 -4.17 -10.36
N GLU A 53 15.09 -4.15 -10.80
CA GLU A 53 15.53 -3.25 -11.84
C GLU A 53 14.93 -3.63 -13.19
N ASN A 54 14.55 -2.63 -13.97
CA ASN A 54 13.97 -2.81 -15.31
C ASN A 54 12.68 -3.62 -15.32
N ARG A 55 12.01 -3.75 -14.18
CA ARG A 55 10.72 -4.41 -14.07
C ARG A 55 9.64 -3.39 -13.77
N THR A 56 8.47 -3.62 -14.34
CA THR A 56 7.30 -2.79 -14.06
C THR A 56 6.55 -3.36 -12.87
N ILE A 57 6.58 -2.64 -11.75
CA ILE A 57 5.76 -2.94 -10.58
C ILE A 57 4.69 -1.84 -10.53
N HIS A 58 3.43 -2.21 -10.53
CA HIS A 58 2.33 -1.25 -10.59
C HIS A 58 1.89 -0.77 -9.22
N LEU A 59 1.97 -1.65 -8.23
CA LEU A 59 1.55 -1.35 -6.86
C LEU A 59 2.54 -1.96 -5.88
N VAL A 60 3.02 -1.17 -4.94
CA VAL A 60 3.84 -1.65 -3.81
C VAL A 60 3.00 -1.51 -2.55
N ILE A 61 2.83 -2.61 -1.81
CA ILE A 61 2.11 -2.61 -0.55
C ILE A 61 3.12 -2.75 0.58
N LEU A 62 3.24 -1.72 1.38
CA LEU A 62 4.12 -1.71 2.55
C LEU A 62 3.30 -2.08 3.77
N GLY A 63 3.48 -3.32 4.23
CA GLY A 63 2.88 -3.81 5.47
C GLY A 63 3.74 -3.46 6.66
N SER A 64 3.10 -3.09 7.75
CA SER A 64 3.76 -2.77 9.00
C SER A 64 2.83 -3.06 10.15
N ASP A 65 3.39 -3.28 11.34
CA ASP A 65 2.63 -3.46 12.56
C ASP A 65 2.98 -2.39 13.59
N GLU A 66 2.26 -2.39 14.71
CA GLU A 66 2.41 -1.38 15.75
C GLU A 66 3.75 -1.42 16.49
N GLU A 67 4.57 -2.44 16.29
CA GLU A 67 5.90 -2.51 16.90
C GLU A 67 6.91 -1.59 16.23
N ARG A 68 6.61 -1.13 15.01
CA ARG A 68 7.48 -0.19 14.29
C ARG A 68 7.08 1.24 14.59
N SER A 69 8.07 2.12 14.66
CA SER A 69 7.79 3.54 14.84
C SER A 69 7.12 4.12 13.59
N SER A 70 6.20 5.06 13.78
CA SER A 70 5.53 5.75 12.68
C SER A 70 6.51 6.53 11.79
N ASP A 71 7.58 7.09 12.36
CA ASP A 71 8.61 7.79 11.60
C ASP A 71 9.29 6.86 10.60
N SER A 72 9.58 5.64 11.02
CA SER A 72 10.17 4.63 10.16
C SER A 72 9.24 4.28 8.99
N LEU A 73 7.95 4.18 9.25
CA LEU A 73 6.97 3.83 8.24
C LEU A 73 6.88 4.90 7.15
N LEU A 74 6.83 6.17 7.53
CA LEU A 74 6.79 7.27 6.57
C LEU A 74 8.07 7.36 5.74
N ILE A 75 9.23 7.18 6.38
CA ILE A 75 10.54 7.16 5.70
C ILE A 75 10.58 6.03 4.68
N HIS A 76 10.12 4.84 5.06
CA HIS A 76 10.10 3.70 4.16
C HIS A 76 9.16 3.91 2.98
N ALA A 77 7.96 4.43 3.22
CA ALA A 77 7.01 4.71 2.16
C ALA A 77 7.57 5.74 1.16
N THR A 78 8.22 6.79 1.67
CA THR A 78 8.85 7.81 0.84
C THR A 78 10.00 7.22 0.01
N GLY A 79 10.83 6.38 0.61
CA GLY A 79 11.92 5.71 -0.09
C GLY A 79 11.42 4.78 -1.18
N LEU A 80 10.35 4.03 -0.91
CA LEU A 80 9.74 3.15 -1.89
C LEU A 80 9.15 3.94 -3.07
N LYS A 81 8.54 5.09 -2.81
CA LYS A 81 8.00 5.94 -3.87
C LYS A 81 9.11 6.45 -4.80
N LYS A 82 10.28 6.77 -4.25
CA LYS A 82 11.45 7.16 -5.05
C LYS A 82 12.00 6.00 -5.86
N ARG A 83 12.10 4.83 -5.25
CA ARG A 83 12.63 3.62 -5.90
C ARG A 83 11.72 3.13 -7.03
N PHE A 84 10.41 3.17 -6.77
CA PHE A 84 9.38 2.69 -7.69
C PHE A 84 8.51 3.88 -8.14
N ALA A 85 9.14 4.86 -8.80
CA ALA A 85 8.50 6.14 -9.12
C ALA A 85 7.21 5.99 -9.95
N GLU A 86 7.13 4.95 -10.78
CA GLU A 86 5.95 4.69 -11.60
C GLU A 86 4.90 3.85 -10.90
N SER A 87 5.20 3.37 -9.68
CA SER A 87 4.29 2.52 -8.92
C SER A 87 3.41 3.36 -8.00
N ARG A 88 2.24 2.82 -7.68
CA ARG A 88 1.43 3.33 -6.57
C ARG A 88 1.94 2.71 -5.28
N ILE A 89 1.89 3.46 -4.20
CA ILE A 89 2.32 2.99 -2.88
C ILE A 89 1.10 2.93 -1.95
N MET A 90 0.83 1.75 -1.42
CA MET A 90 -0.22 1.51 -0.44
C MET A 90 0.43 1.11 0.87
N VAL A 91 0.13 1.82 1.93
CA VAL A 91 0.56 1.44 3.29
C VAL A 91 -0.55 0.63 3.94
N TYR A 92 -0.20 -0.54 4.46
CA TYR A 92 -1.12 -1.48 5.10
C TYR A 92 -0.65 -1.70 6.54
N THR A 93 -1.27 -1.01 7.49
CA THR A 93 -0.76 -0.94 8.86
C THR A 93 -1.89 -0.81 9.88
N ASP A 94 -1.62 -1.20 11.11
CA ASP A 94 -2.52 -0.95 12.23
C ASP A 94 -2.12 0.29 13.05
N GLN A 95 -1.02 0.96 12.67
CA GLN A 95 -0.57 2.19 13.34
C GLN A 95 -1.28 3.41 12.80
N TYR A 96 -1.87 4.20 13.70
CA TYR A 96 -2.40 5.50 13.33
C TYR A 96 -1.29 6.56 13.40
N ASP A 97 -1.08 7.25 12.30
CA ASP A 97 -0.14 8.36 12.20
C ASP A 97 -0.78 9.48 11.38
N PRO A 98 -1.13 10.62 12.01
CA PRO A 98 -1.76 11.72 11.28
C PRO A 98 -0.93 12.25 10.13
N GLU A 99 0.41 12.23 10.23
CA GLU A 99 1.28 12.69 9.16
C GLU A 99 1.21 11.76 7.95
N LEU A 100 1.17 10.45 8.19
CA LEU A 100 1.00 9.46 7.13
C LEU A 100 -0.32 9.67 6.38
N ILE A 101 -1.40 9.91 7.12
CA ILE A 101 -2.72 10.17 6.54
C ILE A 101 -2.70 11.49 5.74
N ALA A 102 -2.10 12.53 6.27
CA ALA A 102 -1.97 13.81 5.57
C ALA A 102 -1.19 13.66 4.26
N LYS A 103 -0.09 12.91 4.27
CA LYS A 103 0.71 12.63 3.07
C LYS A 103 -0.09 11.85 2.03
N THR A 104 -0.95 10.95 2.48
CA THR A 104 -1.84 10.21 1.57
C THR A 104 -2.87 11.15 0.96
N ALA A 105 -3.48 12.02 1.74
CA ALA A 105 -4.44 12.99 1.25
C ALA A 105 -3.85 13.95 0.22
N GLU A 106 -2.57 14.33 0.38
CA GLU A 106 -1.84 15.18 -0.58
C GLU A 106 -1.44 14.45 -1.86
N GLY A 107 -1.45 13.11 -1.86
CA GLY A 107 -1.02 12.33 -3.01
C GLY A 107 0.45 11.91 -3.00
N SER A 108 1.20 12.20 -1.93
CA SER A 108 2.60 11.73 -1.79
C SER A 108 2.67 10.23 -1.53
N ILE A 109 1.63 9.68 -0.91
CA ILE A 109 1.40 8.25 -0.75
C ILE A 109 0.02 8.00 -1.37
N ASP A 110 -0.16 6.86 -2.03
CA ASP A 110 -1.36 6.65 -2.83
C ASP A 110 -2.52 6.07 -2.02
N ALA A 111 -2.24 5.21 -1.05
CA ALA A 111 -3.30 4.66 -0.20
C ALA A 111 -2.77 4.32 1.19
N CYS A 112 -3.66 4.38 2.17
CA CYS A 112 -3.37 3.98 3.54
C CYS A 112 -4.56 3.18 4.08
N ILE A 113 -4.33 1.90 4.41
CA ILE A 113 -5.37 0.95 4.81
C ILE A 113 -5.06 0.41 6.18
N HIS A 114 -6.07 0.42 7.07
CA HIS A 114 -5.93 -0.17 8.39
C HIS A 114 -6.07 -1.68 8.31
N LYS A 115 -5.14 -2.40 8.95
CA LYS A 115 -5.10 -3.88 8.89
C LYS A 115 -6.34 -4.57 9.47
N HIS A 116 -7.08 -3.89 10.33
CA HIS A 116 -8.29 -4.46 10.94
C HIS A 116 -9.55 -4.25 10.12
N GLU A 117 -9.45 -3.61 8.97
CA GLU A 117 -10.60 -3.46 8.10
C GLU A 117 -10.81 -4.72 7.25
N PRO A 118 -12.05 -4.96 6.80
CA PRO A 118 -12.32 -6.13 5.98
C PRO A 118 -11.57 -6.07 4.64
N PRO A 119 -11.32 -7.22 4.00
CA PRO A 119 -10.63 -7.26 2.71
C PRO A 119 -11.24 -6.39 1.61
N ASP A 120 -12.52 -6.10 1.70
CA ASP A 120 -13.20 -5.22 0.76
C ASP A 120 -12.59 -3.81 0.68
N GLU A 121 -11.97 -3.34 1.78
CA GLU A 121 -11.28 -2.05 1.77
C GLU A 121 -10.05 -2.08 0.86
N ILE A 122 -9.35 -3.20 0.77
CA ILE A 122 -8.25 -3.38 -0.18
C ILE A 122 -8.76 -3.28 -1.61
N ARG A 123 -9.90 -3.90 -1.88
CA ARG A 123 -10.53 -3.85 -3.20
C ARG A 123 -10.94 -2.43 -3.58
N LYS A 124 -11.55 -1.70 -2.64
CA LYS A 124 -11.93 -0.30 -2.87
C LYS A 124 -10.71 0.56 -3.16
N ALA A 125 -9.63 0.38 -2.40
CA ALA A 125 -8.38 1.10 -2.62
C ALA A 125 -7.83 0.80 -4.01
N TYR A 126 -7.77 -0.47 -4.39
CA TYR A 126 -7.29 -0.89 -5.69
C TYR A 126 -8.09 -0.21 -6.83
N ASP A 127 -9.40 -0.22 -6.73
CA ASP A 127 -10.27 0.41 -7.74
C ASP A 127 -10.00 1.91 -7.85
N ARG A 128 -9.82 2.60 -6.72
CA ARG A 128 -9.53 4.04 -6.71
C ARG A 128 -8.15 4.35 -7.29
N LEU A 129 -7.16 3.54 -6.96
CA LEU A 129 -5.81 3.72 -7.51
C LEU A 129 -5.78 3.56 -9.02
N LEU A 130 -6.59 2.64 -9.57
CA LEU A 130 -6.71 2.49 -11.02
C LEU A 130 -7.28 3.73 -11.70
N LEU A 131 -8.09 4.50 -10.97
CA LEU A 131 -8.64 5.76 -11.47
C LEU A 131 -7.70 6.95 -11.26
N GLY A 132 -6.52 6.72 -10.70
CA GLY A 132 -5.57 7.78 -10.40
C GLY A 132 -5.88 8.56 -9.13
N GLU A 133 -6.80 8.06 -8.30
CA GLU A 133 -7.18 8.69 -7.04
C GLU A 133 -6.37 8.11 -5.88
N THR A 134 -6.38 8.81 -4.75
CA THR A 134 -5.84 8.30 -3.49
C THR A 134 -6.95 7.64 -2.68
N TYR A 135 -6.58 6.84 -1.68
CA TYR A 135 -7.56 6.18 -0.82
C TYR A 135 -7.09 6.09 0.62
N ILE A 136 -7.96 6.47 1.54
CA ILE A 136 -7.75 6.32 2.98
C ILE A 136 -8.89 5.46 3.52
N SER A 137 -8.56 4.37 4.21
CA SER A 137 -9.58 3.44 4.70
C SER A 137 -10.44 4.07 5.80
N SER A 138 -11.64 3.52 5.99
CA SER A 138 -12.67 4.10 6.86
C SER A 138 -12.19 4.31 8.30
N ILE A 139 -11.45 3.36 8.87
CA ILE A 139 -10.93 3.50 10.24
C ILE A 139 -9.98 4.69 10.34
N PHE A 140 -9.04 4.82 9.41
CA PHE A 140 -8.08 5.92 9.42
C PHE A 140 -8.75 7.27 9.15
N ASP A 141 -9.70 7.29 8.24
CA ASP A 141 -10.43 8.52 7.93
C ASP A 141 -11.18 9.03 9.16
N THR A 142 -11.84 8.14 9.88
CA THR A 142 -12.54 8.47 11.12
C THR A 142 -11.57 8.96 12.19
N LEU A 143 -10.44 8.29 12.38
CA LEU A 143 -9.43 8.70 13.37
C LEU A 143 -8.83 10.05 13.03
N TYR A 144 -8.54 10.30 11.76
CA TYR A 144 -7.97 11.55 11.30
C TYR A 144 -8.93 12.72 11.51
N TYR A 145 -10.21 12.50 11.22
CA TYR A 145 -11.25 13.50 11.46
C TYR A 145 -11.31 13.86 12.94
N SER A 146 -11.31 12.86 13.82
CA SER A 146 -11.33 13.09 15.28
C SER A 146 -10.09 13.84 15.74
N TYR A 147 -8.92 13.48 15.24
CA TYR A 147 -7.66 14.15 15.56
C TYR A 147 -7.71 15.63 15.16
N ARG A 148 -8.20 15.91 13.96
CA ARG A 148 -8.20 17.25 13.39
C ARG A 148 -9.19 18.19 14.07
N PHE A 149 -10.34 17.68 14.49
CA PHE A 149 -11.44 18.50 15.01
C PHE A 149 -11.66 18.40 16.52
N HIS A 150 -11.09 17.42 17.18
CA HIS A 150 -11.31 17.17 18.61
C HIS A 150 -10.03 16.97 19.42
N GLY A 151 -8.93 16.86 18.77
CA GLY A 151 -7.64 16.68 19.38
C GLY A 151 -6.77 17.90 19.20
#